data_2dde3fd8556d944245744e4c16832808
#
_entry.id   2dde3fd8556d944245744e4c16832808
#
_cell.length_a   1.000
_cell.length_b   1.000
_cell.length_c   1.000
_cell.angle_alpha   90.00
_cell.angle_beta   90.00
_cell.angle_gamma   90.00
#
_symmetry.space_group_name_H-M   'P 1'
#
loop_
_entity.id
_entity.type
_entity.pdbx_description
1 polymer ?
#
loop_
_entity_poly.entity_id
_entity_poly.type
_entity_poly.pdbx_seq_one_letter_code
_entity_poly.pdbx_strand_id
1 'polypeptide(L)'
;MREDFTHSAFLYDSLETYVSFLVPFICEGLERDEAVAMVAPAAHVARVRDRLGRDAGEVRFRETEEFSVRPLRTIGTWAQVLRTASAAGRPATRIIHEINPEEQTPSWVRSESAMNAALAGHPAHLLCPFPRDGPVAEARRTHKILYDGSWHLSDQYEDPLALLSDVPEPVFPAAGDPLVSATLGDSVADLRAHLRNRATAEEWLPPDRVEVLVLALSELASNGIRHGGDSRELRVWVNSAAVVCEVTDDGPNAPGPLAGYLPPVLGVVGGMGLWLVGQICDAFSVHTTDGVTHARFALLRP
;
A
#
# COMPACT_ATOMS: atom_id res chain seq x y z
N MET A 1 21.57 -3.24 20.55
CA MET A 1 20.36 -3.79 19.90
C MET A 1 19.95 -2.77 18.85
N ARG A 2 20.02 -3.10 17.55
CA ARG A 2 19.43 -2.23 16.54
C ARG A 2 17.95 -2.25 16.80
N GLU A 3 17.37 -1.07 17.04
CA GLU A 3 15.93 -0.95 17.17
C GLU A 3 15.31 -1.37 15.85
N ASP A 4 14.45 -2.36 15.90
CA ASP A 4 13.63 -2.79 14.80
C ASP A 4 12.69 -1.63 14.42
N PHE A 5 11.93 -1.78 13.36
CA PHE A 5 11.02 -0.79 12.82
C PHE A 5 10.14 -0.12 13.91
N THR A 6 10.19 1.21 13.94
CA THR A 6 9.33 2.04 14.80
C THR A 6 8.33 2.79 13.92
N HIS A 7 7.04 2.68 14.23
CA HIS A 7 5.96 3.43 13.60
C HIS A 7 5.27 4.29 14.65
N SER A 8 5.32 5.60 14.48
CA SER A 8 4.82 6.55 15.48
C SER A 8 3.99 7.64 14.85
N ALA A 9 3.01 8.16 15.59
CA ALA A 9 2.23 9.32 15.20
C ALA A 9 2.70 10.57 15.96
N PHE A 10 2.72 11.69 15.26
CA PHE A 10 2.96 13.03 15.79
C PHE A 10 1.71 13.88 15.63
N LEU A 11 1.12 14.30 16.75
CA LEU A 11 -0.07 15.14 16.78
C LEU A 11 0.32 16.61 16.88
N TYR A 12 -0.07 17.42 15.89
CA TYR A 12 0.28 18.84 15.83
C TYR A 12 -0.95 19.75 15.72
N ASP A 13 -0.82 20.99 16.25
CA ASP A 13 -1.88 22.00 16.26
C ASP A 13 -1.69 23.05 15.17
N SER A 14 -0.46 23.26 14.70
CA SER A 14 -0.11 24.32 13.77
C SER A 14 1.11 23.96 12.94
N LEU A 15 1.26 24.62 11.80
CA LEU A 15 2.44 24.47 10.95
C LEU A 15 3.72 24.86 11.69
N GLU A 16 3.67 25.79 12.65
CA GLU A 16 4.83 26.15 13.46
C GLU A 16 5.23 25.01 14.41
N THR A 17 4.29 24.39 15.11
CA THR A 17 4.52 23.19 15.94
C THR A 17 5.07 22.04 15.07
N TYR A 18 4.49 21.84 13.90
CA TYR A 18 4.93 20.86 12.92
C TYR A 18 6.40 21.01 12.55
N VAL A 19 6.80 22.21 12.11
CA VAL A 19 8.18 22.51 11.70
C VAL A 19 9.14 22.45 12.90
N SER A 20 8.74 22.98 14.05
CA SER A 20 9.56 22.99 15.26
C SER A 20 9.88 21.59 15.78
N PHE A 21 9.01 20.62 15.54
CA PHE A 21 9.23 19.22 15.87
C PHE A 21 10.03 18.49 14.80
N LEU A 22 9.65 18.62 13.52
CA LEU A 22 10.25 17.83 12.44
C LEU A 22 11.69 18.24 12.12
N VAL A 23 12.03 19.52 12.21
CA VAL A 23 13.39 19.96 11.87
C VAL A 23 14.43 19.32 12.80
N PRO A 24 14.30 19.36 14.14
CA PRO A 24 15.19 18.61 15.03
C PRO A 24 15.19 17.10 14.76
N PHE A 25 14.03 16.50 14.51
CA PHE A 25 13.92 15.06 14.19
C PHE A 25 14.70 14.69 12.92
N ILE A 26 14.66 15.53 11.90
CA ILE A 26 15.42 15.34 10.64
C ILE A 26 16.91 15.54 10.91
N CYS A 27 17.31 16.64 11.57
CA CYS A 27 18.72 16.95 11.84
C CYS A 27 19.39 15.82 12.64
N GLU A 28 18.73 15.31 13.67
CA GLU A 28 19.22 14.18 14.46
C GLU A 28 19.47 12.93 13.58
N GLY A 29 18.60 12.66 12.61
CA GLY A 29 18.79 11.56 11.66
C GLY A 29 20.03 11.78 10.76
N LEU A 30 20.19 12.97 10.23
CA LEU A 30 21.34 13.34 9.42
C LEU A 30 22.68 13.26 10.21
N GLU A 31 22.68 13.73 11.45
CA GLU A 31 23.86 13.63 12.36
C GLU A 31 24.26 12.18 12.65
N ARG A 32 23.30 11.25 12.61
CA ARG A 32 23.51 9.81 12.79
C ARG A 32 23.81 9.05 11.49
N ASP A 33 23.99 9.75 10.37
CA ASP A 33 24.18 9.18 9.04
C ASP A 33 23.00 8.31 8.56
N GLU A 34 21.80 8.56 9.10
CA GLU A 34 20.58 7.89 8.67
C GLU A 34 20.11 8.46 7.33
N ALA A 35 19.45 7.63 6.51
CA ALA A 35 18.73 8.14 5.34
C ALA A 35 17.46 8.85 5.79
N VAL A 36 17.16 10.03 5.24
CA VAL A 36 15.95 10.77 5.60
C VAL A 36 15.08 11.01 4.36
N ALA A 37 13.81 10.64 4.46
CA ALA A 37 12.81 10.87 3.41
C ALA A 37 11.55 11.51 4.02
N MET A 38 10.94 12.43 3.29
CA MET A 38 9.71 13.10 3.70
C MET A 38 8.72 13.17 2.56
N VAL A 39 7.49 12.74 2.82
CA VAL A 39 6.31 12.94 1.97
C VAL A 39 5.30 13.75 2.78
N ALA A 40 4.90 14.91 2.27
CA ALA A 40 3.93 15.79 2.91
C ALA A 40 3.31 16.75 1.87
N PRO A 41 2.23 17.47 2.18
CA PRO A 41 1.70 18.53 1.34
C PRO A 41 2.76 19.56 0.95
N ALA A 42 2.69 20.08 -0.27
CA ALA A 42 3.69 21.00 -0.83
C ALA A 42 4.03 22.17 0.11
N ALA A 43 3.03 22.75 0.77
CA ALA A 43 3.21 23.83 1.74
C ALA A 43 4.06 23.43 2.96
N HIS A 44 3.86 22.20 3.48
CA HIS A 44 4.62 21.65 4.60
C HIS A 44 6.06 21.33 4.20
N VAL A 45 6.26 20.71 3.02
CA VAL A 45 7.58 20.46 2.44
C VAL A 45 8.35 21.76 2.29
N ALA A 46 7.75 22.81 1.72
CA ALA A 46 8.40 24.11 1.53
C ALA A 46 8.86 24.72 2.85
N ARG A 47 8.02 24.68 3.90
CA ARG A 47 8.36 25.24 5.23
C ARG A 47 9.48 24.48 5.93
N VAL A 48 9.48 23.14 5.84
CA VAL A 48 10.55 22.32 6.43
C VAL A 48 11.86 22.54 5.68
N ARG A 49 11.84 22.59 4.34
CA ARG A 49 13.02 22.90 3.53
C ARG A 49 13.65 24.28 3.86
N ASP A 50 12.80 25.29 3.95
CA ASP A 50 13.25 26.66 4.30
C ASP A 50 13.97 26.67 5.67
N ARG A 51 13.41 25.97 6.65
CA ARG A 51 13.97 25.91 8.00
C ARG A 51 15.26 25.09 8.11
N LEU A 52 15.39 24.03 7.32
CA LEU A 52 16.61 23.20 7.25
C LEU A 52 17.77 23.91 6.52
N GLY A 53 17.46 24.83 5.62
CA GLY A 53 18.48 25.55 4.88
C GLY A 53 19.35 24.62 4.03
N ARG A 54 20.66 24.58 4.30
CA ARG A 54 21.61 23.74 3.54
C ARG A 54 21.39 22.25 3.72
N ASP A 55 20.94 21.83 4.89
CA ASP A 55 20.72 20.42 5.22
C ASP A 55 19.54 19.80 4.46
N ALA A 56 18.68 20.65 3.88
CA ALA A 56 17.58 20.19 3.01
C ALA A 56 18.07 19.42 1.78
N GLY A 57 19.33 19.62 1.33
CA GLY A 57 19.93 18.88 0.23
C GLY A 57 20.16 17.40 0.51
N GLU A 58 20.24 17.01 1.79
CA GLU A 58 20.46 15.63 2.24
C GLU A 58 19.14 14.86 2.46
N VAL A 59 17.99 15.54 2.42
CA VAL A 59 16.67 14.97 2.63
C VAL A 59 15.98 14.69 1.29
N ARG A 60 15.43 13.48 1.14
CA ARG A 60 14.59 13.13 -0.03
C ARG A 60 13.16 13.60 0.19
N PHE A 61 12.82 14.76 -0.35
CA PHE A 61 11.46 15.29 -0.32
C PHE A 61 10.62 14.81 -1.49
N ARG A 62 9.33 14.56 -1.24
CA ARG A 62 8.26 14.43 -2.23
C ARG A 62 7.00 15.12 -1.72
N GLU A 63 6.21 15.61 -2.64
CA GLU A 63 4.90 16.18 -2.32
C GLU A 63 3.85 15.08 -2.34
N THR A 64 2.87 15.16 -1.43
CA THR A 64 1.80 14.15 -1.32
C THR A 64 1.01 14.03 -2.63
N GLU A 65 0.84 15.13 -3.33
CA GLU A 65 0.15 15.21 -4.62
C GLU A 65 0.85 14.40 -5.73
N GLU A 66 2.17 14.22 -5.62
CA GLU A 66 2.99 13.41 -6.53
C GLU A 66 3.13 11.96 -6.03
N PHE A 67 2.83 11.73 -4.77
CA PHE A 67 2.97 10.44 -4.14
C PHE A 67 1.67 9.65 -4.32
N SER A 68 1.73 8.54 -5.03
CA SER A 68 0.54 7.71 -5.23
C SER A 68 0.01 7.19 -3.88
N VAL A 69 -1.15 7.66 -3.48
CA VAL A 69 -1.80 7.34 -2.19
C VAL A 69 -2.48 5.97 -2.18
N ARG A 70 -2.14 5.11 -3.09
CA ARG A 70 -2.64 3.74 -3.08
C ARG A 70 -1.93 2.97 -1.97
N PRO A 71 -2.65 2.44 -0.98
CA PRO A 71 -2.07 1.80 0.20
C PRO A 71 -0.96 0.79 -0.11
N LEU A 72 -1.23 -0.11 -1.06
CA LEU A 72 -0.29 -1.15 -1.47
C LEU A 72 0.98 -0.57 -2.13
N ARG A 73 0.84 0.48 -2.95
CA ARG A 73 2.00 1.17 -3.57
C ARG A 73 2.81 1.95 -2.54
N THR A 74 2.17 2.56 -1.57
CA THR A 74 2.84 3.28 -0.48
C THR A 74 3.78 2.36 0.27
N ILE A 75 3.30 1.19 0.70
CA ILE A 75 4.12 0.18 1.38
C ILE A 75 5.27 -0.29 0.49
N GLY A 76 5.00 -0.58 -0.79
CA GLY A 76 6.02 -0.97 -1.76
C GLY A 76 7.10 0.11 -1.95
N THR A 77 6.71 1.38 -1.99
CA THR A 77 7.63 2.52 -2.09
C THR A 77 8.52 2.62 -0.87
N TRP A 78 7.97 2.54 0.34
CA TRP A 78 8.75 2.59 1.56
C TRP A 78 9.68 1.38 1.69
N ALA A 79 9.22 0.18 1.38
CA ALA A 79 10.08 -1.00 1.32
C ALA A 79 11.26 -0.82 0.35
N GLN A 80 11.05 -0.15 -0.79
CA GLN A 80 12.13 0.16 -1.72
C GLN A 80 13.10 1.22 -1.17
N VAL A 81 12.60 2.27 -0.51
CA VAL A 81 13.43 3.29 0.15
C VAL A 81 14.32 2.64 1.19
N LEU A 82 13.76 1.77 2.05
CA LEU A 82 14.50 1.06 3.10
C LEU A 82 15.60 0.16 2.51
N ARG A 83 15.28 -0.63 1.48
CA ARG A 83 16.28 -1.47 0.79
C ARG A 83 17.39 -0.65 0.17
N THR A 84 17.06 0.47 -0.47
CA THR A 84 18.05 1.35 -1.11
C THR A 84 18.98 1.98 -0.07
N ALA A 85 18.44 2.45 1.06
CA ALA A 85 19.23 3.01 2.15
C ALA A 85 20.17 1.98 2.77
N SER A 86 19.66 0.76 3.03
CA SER A 86 20.46 -0.36 3.55
C SER A 86 21.58 -0.77 2.58
N ALA A 87 21.28 -0.84 1.28
CA ALA A 87 22.28 -1.14 0.24
C ALA A 87 23.36 -0.06 0.13
N ALA A 88 23.04 1.19 0.44
CA ALA A 88 23.97 2.31 0.52
C ALA A 88 24.75 2.34 1.85
N GLY A 89 24.57 1.37 2.73
CA GLY A 89 25.27 1.26 4.02
C GLY A 89 24.76 2.18 5.11
N ARG A 90 23.60 2.81 4.93
CA ARG A 90 23.01 3.66 5.98
C ARG A 90 22.59 2.80 7.19
N PRO A 91 22.87 3.24 8.42
CA PRO A 91 22.57 2.46 9.64
C PRO A 91 21.07 2.31 9.90
N ALA A 92 20.28 3.30 9.53
CA ALA A 92 18.84 3.33 9.66
C ALA A 92 18.21 4.32 8.64
N THR A 93 16.88 4.38 8.63
CA THR A 93 16.12 5.32 7.80
C THR A 93 15.06 6.05 8.63
N ARG A 94 14.96 7.37 8.49
CA ARG A 94 13.83 8.15 9.01
C ARG A 94 12.90 8.48 7.86
N ILE A 95 11.63 8.18 8.05
CA ILE A 95 10.57 8.47 7.09
C ILE A 95 9.54 9.35 7.77
N ILE A 96 9.24 10.49 7.18
CA ILE A 96 8.10 11.33 7.55
C ILE A 96 7.05 11.13 6.46
N HIS A 97 5.87 10.65 6.84
CA HIS A 97 4.78 10.38 5.90
C HIS A 97 3.49 11.02 6.38
N GLU A 98 3.14 12.13 5.76
CA GLU A 98 1.87 12.82 6.00
C GLU A 98 0.90 12.53 4.86
N ILE A 99 -0.24 11.96 5.23
CA ILE A 99 -1.33 11.64 4.29
C ILE A 99 -2.28 12.82 4.23
N ASN A 100 -2.78 13.11 3.03
CA ASN A 100 -3.80 14.13 2.85
C ASN A 100 -5.08 13.73 3.62
N PRO A 101 -5.66 14.63 4.46
CA PRO A 101 -6.89 14.35 5.20
C PRO A 101 -8.07 13.86 4.35
N GLU A 102 -8.17 14.30 3.09
CA GLU A 102 -9.25 13.88 2.18
C GLU A 102 -9.16 12.41 1.75
N GLU A 103 -8.01 11.77 1.98
CA GLU A 103 -7.73 10.36 1.61
C GLU A 103 -7.93 9.39 2.76
N GLN A 104 -8.37 9.86 3.91
CA GLN A 104 -8.61 9.10 5.13
C GLN A 104 -9.89 8.26 5.02
N THR A 105 -9.76 7.14 4.35
CA THR A 105 -10.81 6.13 4.17
C THR A 105 -10.59 4.93 5.10
N PRO A 106 -11.54 4.02 5.28
CA PRO A 106 -11.29 2.76 5.99
C PRO A 106 -10.08 1.98 5.46
N SER A 107 -9.76 2.09 4.17
CA SER A 107 -8.57 1.50 3.56
C SER A 107 -7.26 2.07 4.11
N TRP A 108 -7.28 3.32 4.58
CA TRP A 108 -6.13 3.95 5.22
C TRP A 108 -5.76 3.25 6.54
N VAL A 109 -6.73 2.97 7.41
CA VAL A 109 -6.49 2.24 8.68
C VAL A 109 -5.83 0.89 8.41
N ARG A 110 -6.28 0.16 7.37
CA ARG A 110 -5.64 -1.09 6.94
C ARG A 110 -4.20 -0.86 6.49
N SER A 111 -3.95 0.19 5.72
CA SER A 111 -2.62 0.54 5.21
C SER A 111 -1.64 0.83 6.36
N GLU A 112 -2.05 1.67 7.30
CA GLU A 112 -1.24 2.00 8.49
C GLU A 112 -0.94 0.74 9.31
N SER A 113 -1.94 -0.11 9.49
CA SER A 113 -1.75 -1.37 10.19
C SER A 113 -0.82 -2.32 9.44
N ALA A 114 -1.01 -2.46 8.12
CA ALA A 114 -0.18 -3.32 7.28
C ALA A 114 1.28 -2.85 7.23
N MET A 115 1.57 -1.55 7.30
CA MET A 115 2.93 -1.01 7.37
C MET A 115 3.69 -1.52 8.58
N ASN A 116 3.04 -1.67 9.73
CA ASN A 116 3.67 -2.23 10.94
C ASN A 116 4.22 -3.64 10.70
N ALA A 117 3.48 -4.47 9.97
CA ALA A 117 3.88 -5.85 9.69
C ALA A 117 4.80 -5.94 8.46
N ALA A 118 4.51 -5.19 7.40
CA ALA A 118 5.23 -5.27 6.13
C ALA A 118 6.65 -4.67 6.19
N LEU A 119 6.87 -3.69 7.05
CA LEU A 119 8.16 -3.02 7.21
C LEU A 119 8.92 -3.48 8.47
N ALA A 120 8.34 -4.38 9.26
CA ALA A 120 9.01 -4.97 10.42
C ALA A 120 10.39 -5.56 10.04
N GLY A 121 11.35 -5.47 10.95
CA GLY A 121 12.72 -5.99 10.74
C GLY A 121 13.63 -5.08 9.91
N HIS A 122 13.15 -3.93 9.44
CA HIS A 122 14.00 -2.88 8.87
C HIS A 122 14.38 -1.86 9.95
N PRO A 123 15.67 -1.47 10.07
CA PRO A 123 16.07 -0.41 11.00
C PRO A 123 15.54 0.94 10.50
N ALA A 124 14.32 1.30 10.89
CA ALA A 124 13.67 2.53 10.44
C ALA A 124 12.73 3.12 11.48
N HIS A 125 12.58 4.44 11.43
CA HIS A 125 11.53 5.17 12.14
C HIS A 125 10.60 5.84 11.14
N LEU A 126 9.40 5.31 10.99
CA LEU A 126 8.31 5.92 10.25
C LEU A 126 7.50 6.81 11.20
N LEU A 127 7.48 8.10 10.93
CA LEU A 127 6.75 9.11 11.68
C LEU A 127 5.62 9.66 10.83
N CYS A 128 4.39 9.53 11.30
CA CYS A 128 3.19 10.02 10.63
C CYS A 128 2.63 11.25 11.37
N PRO A 129 2.75 12.46 10.79
CA PRO A 129 2.13 13.66 11.34
C PRO A 129 0.61 13.65 11.14
N PHE A 130 -0.13 14.01 12.19
CA PHE A 130 -1.59 14.17 12.17
C PHE A 130 -1.98 15.52 12.80
N PRO A 131 -2.84 16.30 12.14
CA PRO A 131 -3.45 17.44 12.79
C PRO A 131 -4.38 16.96 13.92
N ARG A 132 -4.44 17.69 15.03
CA ARG A 132 -5.25 17.32 16.21
C ARG A 132 -6.76 17.31 15.93
N ASP A 133 -7.22 18.01 14.92
CA ASP A 133 -8.59 17.99 14.41
C ASP A 133 -8.83 16.90 13.33
N GLY A 134 -7.80 16.09 13.04
CA GLY A 134 -7.84 14.98 12.11
C GLY A 134 -8.22 13.63 12.76
N PRO A 135 -7.86 12.50 12.12
CA PRO A 135 -8.25 11.15 12.54
C PRO A 135 -7.40 10.62 13.70
N VAL A 136 -7.39 11.33 14.79
CA VAL A 136 -6.57 10.98 15.97
C VAL A 136 -6.97 9.64 16.59
N ALA A 137 -8.25 9.27 16.53
CA ALA A 137 -8.73 8.00 17.07
C ALA A 137 -8.11 6.83 16.30
N GLU A 138 -8.10 6.90 14.97
CA GLU A 138 -7.51 5.89 14.09
C GLU A 138 -5.98 5.86 14.24
N ALA A 139 -5.33 7.03 14.35
CA ALA A 139 -3.91 7.12 14.60
C ALA A 139 -3.51 6.42 15.90
N ARG A 140 -4.32 6.55 16.97
CA ARG A 140 -4.10 5.85 18.25
C ARG A 140 -4.21 4.32 18.13
N ARG A 141 -5.06 3.81 17.26
CA ARG A 141 -5.24 2.37 17.03
C ARG A 141 -4.09 1.76 16.23
N THR A 142 -3.52 2.52 15.30
CA THR A 142 -2.52 2.04 14.32
C THR A 142 -1.08 2.31 14.71
N HIS A 143 -0.82 3.27 15.60
CA HIS A 143 0.53 3.67 16.02
C HIS A 143 0.76 3.33 17.49
N LYS A 144 1.78 2.49 17.72
CA LYS A 144 2.14 2.08 19.09
C LYS A 144 2.69 3.23 19.93
N ILE A 145 3.37 4.17 19.29
CA ILE A 145 4.02 5.32 19.93
C ILE A 145 3.39 6.60 19.40
N LEU A 146 3.10 7.51 20.30
CA LEU A 146 2.51 8.82 20.01
C LEU A 146 3.37 9.95 20.58
N TYR A 147 3.36 11.08 19.87
CA TYR A 147 3.86 12.34 20.40
C TYR A 147 2.76 13.41 20.34
N ASP A 148 2.39 13.94 21.51
CA ASP A 148 1.40 15.02 21.67
C ASP A 148 1.85 16.11 22.63
N GLY A 149 3.17 16.35 22.68
CA GLY A 149 3.90 17.18 23.62
C GLY A 149 4.97 16.37 24.37
N SER A 150 4.77 15.05 24.49
CA SER A 150 5.76 14.10 25.00
C SER A 150 5.55 12.74 24.32
N TRP A 151 6.61 11.92 24.28
CA TRP A 151 6.53 10.56 23.78
C TRP A 151 5.86 9.62 24.80
N HIS A 152 4.86 8.87 24.36
CA HIS A 152 4.18 7.86 25.19
C HIS A 152 3.65 6.71 24.33
N LEU A 153 3.30 5.60 24.97
CA LEU A 153 2.63 4.47 24.32
C LEU A 153 1.13 4.77 24.17
N SER A 154 0.56 4.39 23.03
CA SER A 154 -0.89 4.43 22.85
C SER A 154 -1.55 3.33 23.67
N ASP A 155 -2.51 3.71 24.50
CA ASP A 155 -3.39 2.80 25.24
C ASP A 155 -4.50 2.16 24.36
N GLN A 156 -4.64 2.64 23.12
CA GLN A 156 -5.61 2.16 22.13
C GLN A 156 -4.95 1.38 20.98
N TYR A 157 -3.64 1.15 21.06
CA TYR A 157 -2.93 0.42 20.00
C TYR A 157 -3.45 -1.02 19.89
N GLU A 158 -3.80 -1.41 18.68
CA GLU A 158 -4.29 -2.74 18.36
C GLU A 158 -3.21 -3.57 17.65
N ASP A 159 -3.28 -4.90 17.83
CA ASP A 159 -2.42 -5.80 17.06
C ASP A 159 -2.66 -5.62 15.56
N PRO A 160 -1.62 -5.41 14.74
CA PRO A 160 -1.78 -5.11 13.32
C PRO A 160 -2.54 -6.20 12.54
N LEU A 161 -2.34 -7.47 12.86
CA LEU A 161 -3.01 -8.55 12.13
C LEU A 161 -4.48 -8.69 12.56
N ALA A 162 -4.78 -8.46 13.83
CA ALA A 162 -6.14 -8.40 14.34
C ALA A 162 -6.91 -7.25 13.66
N LEU A 163 -6.33 -6.05 13.64
CA LEU A 163 -6.96 -4.89 13.02
C LEU A 163 -7.20 -5.09 11.51
N LEU A 164 -6.26 -5.71 10.81
CA LEU A 164 -6.43 -6.06 9.39
C LEU A 164 -7.55 -7.08 9.16
N SER A 165 -7.82 -7.94 10.11
CA SER A 165 -8.91 -8.91 10.03
C SER A 165 -10.26 -8.26 10.32
N ASP A 166 -10.30 -7.28 11.21
CA ASP A 166 -11.53 -6.60 11.63
C ASP A 166 -11.98 -5.49 10.67
N VAL A 167 -11.04 -4.82 10.02
CA VAL A 167 -11.35 -3.76 9.04
C VAL A 167 -11.56 -4.38 7.66
N PRO A 168 -12.76 -4.27 7.06
CA PRO A 168 -13.04 -4.86 5.75
C PRO A 168 -12.09 -4.37 4.66
N GLU A 169 -11.69 -5.27 3.77
CA GLU A 169 -10.96 -4.90 2.56
C GLU A 169 -11.87 -4.06 1.66
N PRO A 170 -11.46 -2.86 1.24
CA PRO A 170 -12.26 -2.07 0.32
C PRO A 170 -12.30 -2.75 -1.05
N VAL A 171 -13.50 -3.12 -1.48
CA VAL A 171 -13.74 -3.78 -2.76
C VAL A 171 -14.17 -2.76 -3.80
N PHE A 172 -13.46 -2.65 -4.90
CA PHE A 172 -13.87 -1.78 -6.00
C PHE A 172 -15.20 -2.30 -6.61
N PRO A 173 -16.23 -1.44 -6.73
CA PRO A 173 -17.55 -1.89 -7.15
C PRO A 173 -17.57 -2.40 -8.58
N ALA A 174 -18.25 -3.53 -8.78
CA ALA A 174 -18.62 -4.05 -10.09
C ALA A 174 -20.17 -4.04 -10.15
N ALA A 175 -20.73 -3.33 -11.11
CA ALA A 175 -22.16 -3.19 -11.26
C ALA A 175 -22.68 -3.92 -12.51
N GLY A 176 -23.83 -4.55 -12.40
CA GLY A 176 -24.49 -5.28 -13.49
C GLY A 176 -23.87 -6.66 -13.76
N ASP A 177 -24.29 -7.26 -14.85
CA ASP A 177 -23.78 -8.55 -15.29
C ASP A 177 -22.34 -8.44 -15.83
N PRO A 178 -21.48 -9.44 -15.60
CA PRO A 178 -20.13 -9.43 -16.15
C PRO A 178 -20.18 -9.54 -17.68
N LEU A 179 -19.35 -8.74 -18.35
CA LEU A 179 -19.18 -8.81 -19.81
C LEU A 179 -18.50 -10.11 -20.24
N VAL A 180 -17.64 -10.64 -19.37
CA VAL A 180 -16.99 -11.96 -19.53
C VAL A 180 -17.24 -12.75 -18.26
N SER A 181 -17.66 -14.00 -18.40
CA SER A 181 -17.71 -14.99 -17.34
C SER A 181 -17.18 -16.30 -17.91
N ALA A 182 -16.18 -16.89 -17.25
CA ALA A 182 -15.54 -18.12 -17.71
C ALA A 182 -15.02 -18.94 -16.52
N THR A 183 -15.20 -20.26 -16.61
CA THR A 183 -14.50 -21.19 -15.73
C THR A 183 -13.00 -21.20 -16.08
N LEU A 184 -12.14 -21.08 -15.11
CA LEU A 184 -10.69 -21.15 -15.32
C LEU A 184 -10.25 -22.60 -15.48
N GLY A 185 -9.78 -22.92 -16.69
CA GLY A 185 -9.08 -24.17 -16.96
C GLY A 185 -7.62 -24.13 -16.46
N ASP A 186 -6.86 -25.18 -16.76
CA ASP A 186 -5.47 -25.32 -16.30
C ASP A 186 -4.45 -24.51 -17.13
N SER A 187 -4.90 -23.84 -18.20
CA SER A 187 -4.06 -23.02 -19.06
C SER A 187 -4.45 -21.54 -19.00
N VAL A 188 -3.49 -20.70 -18.63
CA VAL A 188 -3.63 -19.24 -18.64
C VAL A 188 -3.32 -18.63 -20.01
N ALA A 189 -2.66 -19.38 -20.92
CA ALA A 189 -2.19 -18.85 -22.19
C ALA A 189 -3.34 -18.43 -23.12
N ASP A 190 -4.35 -19.30 -23.27
CA ASP A 190 -5.52 -19.01 -24.12
C ASP A 190 -6.35 -17.86 -23.55
N LEU A 191 -6.48 -17.81 -22.24
CA LEU A 191 -7.15 -16.72 -21.54
C LEU A 191 -6.47 -15.37 -21.81
N ARG A 192 -5.13 -15.32 -21.74
CA ARG A 192 -4.34 -14.10 -22.05
C ARG A 192 -4.61 -13.62 -23.47
N ALA A 193 -4.54 -14.52 -24.46
CA ALA A 193 -4.76 -14.19 -25.85
C ALA A 193 -6.18 -13.69 -26.10
N HIS A 194 -7.18 -14.38 -25.55
CA HIS A 194 -8.59 -14.01 -25.68
C HIS A 194 -8.86 -12.61 -25.10
N LEU A 195 -8.44 -12.36 -23.88
CA LEU A 195 -8.69 -11.07 -23.23
C LEU A 195 -7.92 -9.92 -23.86
N ARG A 196 -6.66 -10.13 -24.25
CA ARG A 196 -5.90 -9.11 -25.00
C ARG A 196 -6.61 -8.72 -26.29
N ASN A 197 -7.00 -9.70 -27.09
CA ASN A 197 -7.66 -9.45 -28.36
C ASN A 197 -8.99 -8.73 -28.16
N ARG A 198 -9.78 -9.16 -27.18
CA ARG A 198 -11.08 -8.54 -26.89
C ARG A 198 -10.93 -7.13 -26.33
N ALA A 199 -10.06 -6.94 -25.33
CA ALA A 199 -9.82 -5.62 -24.73
C ALA A 199 -9.29 -4.60 -25.76
N THR A 200 -8.49 -5.05 -26.74
CA THR A 200 -8.01 -4.21 -27.83
C THR A 200 -9.11 -3.91 -28.84
N ALA A 201 -9.86 -4.93 -29.30
CA ALA A 201 -10.90 -4.78 -30.32
C ALA A 201 -12.09 -3.94 -29.85
N GLU A 202 -12.44 -4.05 -28.56
CA GLU A 202 -13.55 -3.30 -27.94
C GLU A 202 -13.08 -2.03 -27.21
N GLU A 203 -11.79 -1.65 -27.33
CA GLU A 203 -11.19 -0.43 -26.76
C GLU A 203 -11.47 -0.26 -25.25
N TRP A 204 -11.31 -1.35 -24.48
CA TRP A 204 -11.55 -1.30 -23.04
C TRP A 204 -10.60 -0.35 -22.33
N LEU A 205 -9.32 -0.31 -22.75
CA LEU A 205 -8.23 0.44 -22.16
C LEU A 205 -7.22 0.88 -23.26
N PRO A 206 -6.41 1.91 -23.01
CA PRO A 206 -5.25 2.22 -23.83
C PRO A 206 -4.29 1.00 -23.96
N PRO A 207 -3.52 0.88 -25.06
CA PRO A 207 -2.72 -0.32 -25.35
C PRO A 207 -1.74 -0.73 -24.22
N ASP A 208 -1.07 0.24 -23.59
CA ASP A 208 -0.19 0.00 -22.45
C ASP A 208 -0.94 -0.54 -21.22
N ARG A 209 -2.17 -0.09 -21.02
CA ARG A 209 -3.04 -0.55 -19.94
C ARG A 209 -3.65 -1.91 -20.22
N VAL A 210 -3.82 -2.31 -21.47
CA VAL A 210 -4.22 -3.68 -21.85
C VAL A 210 -3.16 -4.68 -21.43
N GLU A 211 -1.87 -4.36 -21.56
CA GLU A 211 -0.80 -5.26 -21.08
C GLU A 211 -0.79 -5.38 -19.55
N VAL A 212 -1.10 -4.30 -18.83
CA VAL A 212 -1.29 -4.34 -17.36
C VAL A 212 -2.47 -5.26 -17.00
N LEU A 213 -3.61 -5.14 -17.71
CA LEU A 213 -4.78 -6.01 -17.53
C LEU A 213 -4.40 -7.48 -17.67
N VAL A 214 -3.73 -7.82 -18.77
CA VAL A 214 -3.34 -9.21 -19.08
C VAL A 214 -2.35 -9.76 -18.06
N LEU A 215 -1.40 -8.94 -17.60
CA LEU A 215 -0.43 -9.33 -16.57
C LEU A 215 -1.13 -9.59 -15.23
N ALA A 216 -1.90 -8.61 -14.74
CA ALA A 216 -2.60 -8.72 -13.45
C ALA A 216 -3.53 -9.94 -13.41
N LEU A 217 -4.33 -10.11 -14.49
CA LEU A 217 -5.22 -11.26 -14.59
C LEU A 217 -4.46 -12.60 -14.61
N SER A 218 -3.31 -12.63 -15.31
CA SER A 218 -2.48 -13.84 -15.36
C SER A 218 -1.97 -14.25 -13.99
N GLU A 219 -1.61 -13.29 -13.15
CA GLU A 219 -1.18 -13.56 -11.78
C GLU A 219 -2.33 -14.10 -10.92
N LEU A 220 -3.53 -13.49 -11.02
CA LEU A 220 -4.70 -13.99 -10.28
C LEU A 220 -5.14 -15.37 -10.77
N ALA A 221 -5.23 -15.59 -12.08
CA ALA A 221 -5.59 -16.87 -12.64
C ALA A 221 -4.56 -17.97 -12.29
N SER A 222 -3.26 -17.66 -12.35
CA SER A 222 -2.21 -18.58 -11.94
C SER A 222 -2.27 -18.94 -10.46
N ASN A 223 -2.66 -17.99 -9.60
CA ASN A 223 -2.87 -18.24 -8.18
C ASN A 223 -4.09 -19.15 -7.95
N GLY A 224 -5.22 -18.86 -8.61
CA GLY A 224 -6.40 -19.72 -8.56
C GLY A 224 -6.13 -21.14 -9.04
N ILE A 225 -5.33 -21.33 -10.10
CA ILE A 225 -4.93 -22.65 -10.59
C ILE A 225 -4.00 -23.37 -9.60
N ARG A 226 -3.09 -22.65 -8.96
CA ARG A 226 -2.07 -23.23 -8.06
C ARG A 226 -2.60 -23.54 -6.66
N HIS A 227 -3.47 -22.70 -6.15
CA HIS A 227 -3.91 -22.69 -4.75
C HIS A 227 -5.41 -22.92 -4.59
N GLY A 228 -6.19 -22.72 -5.65
CA GLY A 228 -7.64 -22.87 -5.67
C GLY A 228 -8.09 -24.32 -5.65
N GLY A 229 -9.38 -24.50 -5.40
CA GLY A 229 -10.06 -25.79 -5.48
C GLY A 229 -10.50 -26.16 -6.90
N ASP A 230 -11.58 -26.92 -6.97
CA ASP A 230 -12.13 -27.39 -8.25
C ASP A 230 -12.99 -26.32 -8.96
N SER A 231 -13.59 -25.42 -8.20
CA SER A 231 -14.42 -24.35 -8.73
C SER A 231 -13.62 -23.04 -8.80
N ARG A 232 -13.31 -22.63 -10.02
CA ARG A 232 -12.54 -21.42 -10.31
C ARG A 232 -13.22 -20.63 -11.42
N GLU A 233 -13.55 -19.38 -11.15
CA GLU A 233 -14.24 -18.52 -12.11
C GLU A 233 -13.48 -17.21 -12.32
N LEU A 234 -13.53 -16.73 -13.56
CA LEU A 234 -13.15 -15.38 -13.95
C LEU A 234 -14.38 -14.59 -14.32
N ARG A 235 -14.47 -13.36 -13.84
CA ARG A 235 -15.47 -12.37 -14.26
C ARG A 235 -14.80 -11.05 -14.61
N VAL A 236 -15.28 -10.42 -15.69
CA VAL A 236 -14.81 -9.09 -16.12
C VAL A 236 -16.00 -8.19 -16.37
N TRP A 237 -15.95 -7.01 -15.78
CA TRP A 237 -16.90 -5.91 -16.01
C TRP A 237 -16.18 -4.75 -16.68
N VAL A 238 -16.85 -4.12 -17.62
CA VAL A 238 -16.36 -2.92 -18.30
C VAL A 238 -17.45 -1.86 -18.25
N ASN A 239 -17.13 -0.72 -17.69
CA ASN A 239 -18.01 0.44 -17.64
C ASN A 239 -17.26 1.72 -18.02
N SER A 240 -17.91 2.88 -17.95
CA SER A 240 -17.28 4.16 -18.32
C SER A 240 -16.10 4.55 -17.41
N ALA A 241 -16.05 4.06 -16.16
CA ALA A 241 -15.05 4.45 -15.18
C ALA A 241 -13.88 3.48 -15.10
N ALA A 242 -14.13 2.17 -15.30
CA ALA A 242 -13.11 1.15 -15.06
C ALA A 242 -13.36 -0.16 -15.82
N VAL A 243 -12.28 -0.94 -15.97
CA VAL A 243 -12.30 -2.38 -16.20
C VAL A 243 -12.05 -3.06 -14.87
N VAL A 244 -12.99 -3.89 -14.41
CA VAL A 244 -12.91 -4.63 -13.15
C VAL A 244 -12.79 -6.11 -13.48
N CYS A 245 -11.83 -6.79 -12.88
CA CYS A 245 -11.63 -8.21 -13.01
C CYS A 245 -11.68 -8.89 -11.65
N GLU A 246 -12.34 -10.02 -11.56
CA GLU A 246 -12.39 -10.87 -10.38
C GLU A 246 -12.08 -12.31 -10.74
N VAL A 247 -11.22 -12.93 -9.95
CA VAL A 247 -11.01 -14.36 -9.94
C VAL A 247 -11.52 -14.88 -8.60
N THR A 248 -12.39 -15.88 -8.66
CA THR A 248 -12.87 -16.60 -7.47
C THR A 248 -12.38 -18.03 -7.48
N ASP A 249 -12.10 -18.59 -6.32
CA ASP A 249 -11.79 -20.01 -6.14
C ASP A 249 -12.28 -20.51 -4.76
N ASP A 250 -12.57 -21.82 -4.68
CA ASP A 250 -12.99 -22.53 -3.48
C ASP A 250 -11.87 -23.34 -2.83
N GLY A 251 -10.62 -22.90 -3.03
CA GLY A 251 -9.45 -23.57 -2.46
C GLY A 251 -9.42 -23.57 -0.94
N PRO A 252 -8.77 -24.57 -0.33
CA PRO A 252 -8.76 -24.75 1.12
C PRO A 252 -7.90 -23.72 1.86
N ASN A 253 -7.08 -22.95 1.16
CA ASN A 253 -6.12 -22.01 1.74
C ASN A 253 -6.57 -20.58 1.52
N ALA A 254 -7.28 -20.01 2.49
CA ALA A 254 -7.60 -18.60 2.48
C ALA A 254 -6.30 -17.74 2.52
N PRO A 255 -6.19 -16.67 1.72
CA PRO A 255 -5.08 -15.73 1.82
C PRO A 255 -5.09 -15.05 3.20
N GLY A 256 -3.89 -14.91 3.79
CA GLY A 256 -3.76 -14.20 5.06
C GLY A 256 -4.05 -12.70 4.94
N PRO A 257 -4.24 -11.99 6.08
CA PRO A 257 -4.64 -10.58 6.09
C PRO A 257 -3.62 -9.63 5.45
N LEU A 258 -2.37 -10.08 5.27
CA LEU A 258 -1.30 -9.34 4.59
C LEU A 258 -1.14 -9.70 3.10
N ALA A 259 -2.05 -10.48 2.53
CA ALA A 259 -1.98 -10.85 1.12
C ALA A 259 -2.01 -9.60 0.22
N GLY A 260 -1.03 -9.48 -0.67
CA GLY A 260 -0.84 -8.30 -1.52
C GLY A 260 -0.08 -7.14 -0.87
N TYR A 261 0.06 -7.10 0.46
CA TYR A 261 0.79 -6.04 1.17
C TYR A 261 2.29 -6.32 1.31
N LEU A 262 2.67 -7.60 1.44
CA LEU A 262 4.06 -7.97 1.68
C LEU A 262 4.88 -7.89 0.38
N PRO A 263 5.98 -7.11 0.35
CA PRO A 263 6.94 -7.19 -0.74
C PRO A 263 7.55 -8.59 -0.85
N PRO A 264 7.89 -9.05 -2.06
CA PRO A 264 8.53 -10.35 -2.23
C PRO A 264 9.87 -10.42 -1.50
N VAL A 265 10.11 -11.53 -0.83
CA VAL A 265 11.39 -11.80 -0.16
C VAL A 265 12.38 -12.32 -1.21
N LEU A 266 13.55 -11.69 -1.30
CA LEU A 266 14.61 -12.11 -2.24
C LEU A 266 15.01 -13.57 -1.98
N GLY A 267 15.01 -14.39 -3.05
CA GLY A 267 15.38 -15.80 -2.98
C GLY A 267 14.25 -16.76 -2.58
N VAL A 268 13.06 -16.27 -2.26
CA VAL A 268 11.88 -17.09 -2.01
C VAL A 268 11.02 -17.16 -3.29
N VAL A 269 10.76 -18.37 -3.75
CA VAL A 269 9.88 -18.60 -4.90
C VAL A 269 8.42 -18.52 -4.44
N GLY A 270 7.63 -17.61 -5.04
CA GLY A 270 6.22 -17.39 -4.71
C GLY A 270 5.97 -16.07 -3.97
N GLY A 271 4.70 -15.73 -3.71
CA GLY A 271 4.28 -14.52 -3.00
C GLY A 271 4.36 -13.21 -3.82
N MET A 272 4.91 -13.23 -5.03
CA MET A 272 5.07 -12.04 -5.86
C MET A 272 3.77 -11.61 -6.56
N GLY A 273 2.91 -12.55 -6.94
CA GLY A 273 1.76 -12.29 -7.82
C GLY A 273 0.77 -11.29 -7.26
N LEU A 274 0.23 -11.52 -6.06
CA LEU A 274 -0.75 -10.62 -5.43
C LEU A 274 -0.13 -9.25 -5.11
N TRP A 275 1.13 -9.23 -4.65
CA TRP A 275 1.88 -7.99 -4.45
C TRP A 275 2.03 -7.21 -5.76
N LEU A 276 2.44 -7.87 -6.85
CA LEU A 276 2.58 -7.24 -8.17
C LEU A 276 1.26 -6.64 -8.65
N VAL A 277 0.14 -7.37 -8.52
CA VAL A 277 -1.19 -6.85 -8.87
C VAL A 277 -1.50 -5.59 -8.08
N GLY A 278 -1.24 -5.57 -6.78
CA GLY A 278 -1.40 -4.38 -5.93
C GLY A 278 -0.52 -3.20 -6.35
N GLN A 279 0.66 -3.44 -6.95
CA GLN A 279 1.55 -2.37 -7.42
C GLN A 279 1.13 -1.78 -8.77
N ILE A 280 0.58 -2.58 -9.69
CA ILE A 280 0.31 -2.15 -11.07
C ILE A 280 -1.14 -1.73 -11.32
N CYS A 281 -2.11 -2.22 -10.52
CA CYS A 281 -3.53 -1.90 -10.67
C CYS A 281 -3.93 -0.64 -9.90
N ASP A 282 -5.07 -0.05 -10.26
CA ASP A 282 -5.59 1.15 -9.60
C ASP A 282 -6.31 0.83 -8.30
N ALA A 283 -6.94 -0.34 -8.22
CA ALA A 283 -7.47 -0.93 -6.99
C ALA A 283 -7.21 -2.44 -6.99
N PHE A 284 -7.03 -3.00 -5.81
CA PHE A 284 -6.87 -4.44 -5.62
C PHE A 284 -7.40 -4.81 -4.24
N SER A 285 -8.13 -5.92 -4.18
CA SER A 285 -8.60 -6.53 -2.93
C SER A 285 -8.55 -8.05 -3.03
N VAL A 286 -8.30 -8.70 -1.91
CA VAL A 286 -8.42 -10.15 -1.76
C VAL A 286 -9.02 -10.48 -0.40
N HIS A 287 -10.07 -11.28 -0.40
CA HIS A 287 -10.77 -11.72 0.83
C HIS A 287 -11.43 -13.08 0.61
N THR A 288 -11.78 -13.73 1.69
CA THR A 288 -12.52 -15.00 1.66
C THR A 288 -13.86 -14.82 2.36
N THR A 289 -14.93 -15.22 1.68
CA THR A 289 -16.29 -15.21 2.22
C THR A 289 -16.95 -16.57 1.92
N ASP A 290 -17.54 -17.18 2.91
CA ASP A 290 -18.23 -18.50 2.79
C ASP A 290 -17.37 -19.59 2.13
N GLY A 291 -16.06 -19.58 2.41
CA GLY A 291 -15.10 -20.55 1.87
C GLY A 291 -14.66 -20.28 0.42
N VAL A 292 -15.11 -19.16 -0.18
CA VAL A 292 -14.69 -18.73 -1.51
C VAL A 292 -13.74 -17.55 -1.40
N THR A 293 -12.58 -17.67 -2.02
CA THR A 293 -11.62 -16.56 -2.16
C THR A 293 -12.02 -15.68 -3.34
N HIS A 294 -12.07 -14.38 -3.12
CA HIS A 294 -12.33 -13.35 -4.10
C HIS A 294 -11.08 -12.49 -4.27
N ALA A 295 -10.44 -12.55 -5.40
CA ALA A 295 -9.32 -11.67 -5.76
C ALA A 295 -9.79 -10.73 -6.87
N ARG A 296 -9.91 -9.43 -6.58
CA ARG A 296 -10.46 -8.42 -7.49
C ARG A 296 -9.49 -7.27 -7.69
N PHE A 297 -9.34 -6.85 -8.94
CA PHE A 297 -8.63 -5.60 -9.25
C PHE A 297 -9.45 -4.72 -10.21
N ALA A 298 -9.09 -3.45 -10.24
CA ALA A 298 -9.65 -2.50 -11.19
C ALA A 298 -8.55 -1.70 -11.89
N LEU A 299 -8.79 -1.36 -13.15
CA LEU A 299 -8.02 -0.43 -13.95
C LEU A 299 -8.94 0.71 -14.39
N LEU A 300 -8.64 1.93 -13.95
CA LEU A 300 -9.43 3.11 -14.31
C LEU A 300 -9.26 3.42 -15.80
N ARG A 301 -10.35 3.84 -16.42
CA ARG A 301 -10.37 4.33 -17.80
C ARG A 301 -10.08 5.84 -17.81
N PRO A 302 -9.40 6.35 -18.84
CA PRO A 302 -9.11 7.79 -18.95
C PRO A 302 -10.37 8.64 -19.08
#